data_f6bcb71df7a04e14314b1c570c7fc8bf
#
_entry.id   f6bcb71df7a04e14314b1c570c7fc8bf
#
_cell.length_a   1.000
_cell.length_b   1.000
_cell.length_c   1.000
_cell.angle_alpha   90.00
_cell.angle_beta   90.00
_cell.angle_gamma   90.00
#
_symmetry.space_group_name_H-M   'P 1'
#
loop_
_entity.id
_entity.type
_entity.pdbx_description
1 polymer ?
#
loop_
_entity_poly.entity_id
_entity_poly.type
_entity_poly.pdbx_seq_one_letter_code
_entity_poly.pdbx_strand_id
1 'polypeptide(L)'
;MKDTPIVRQVRHDINAKPFIAIWEVTRACQLVCKHCRADAQHEPAPGQLTTAEGKALLDSIATYDKPRPIVVLTGGDPFERGDLEELTEYGTSLGLNISLSPSVTPRLTRERLEGLKAVGASALSLSLDGATAATHDYFRGFSGTFDRTVEMAEIVTDVGFRLQINSTITSNNVKEAPALLKRVIDMGAKLWSVFFLVPTGRGTGLGALNPLEREDAMNWLHDVSNRVAIKTTEGPQYRRIVIQRSKGQPYEGGELYKFLTAETERLLGPAEHTRRPRPPMAINAGSGFVFIDHLGDVYPNGFLPMHCGNVKKQTLPDIYANSPVFKKLRDPQQWSGKCSVCEFASVCGGSRSTAFAMTGDPLASDPTCAYVPQAWKQLQAAS
;
A
#
# COMPACT_ATOMS: atom_id res chain seq x y z
N MET A 1 32.22 -0.21 -2.01
CA MET A 1 30.79 -0.62 -2.09
C MET A 1 29.97 0.66 -2.05
N LYS A 2 29.07 0.88 -3.02
CA LYS A 2 28.18 2.06 -2.97
C LYS A 2 27.26 1.90 -1.75
N ASP A 3 27.27 2.86 -0.85
CA ASP A 3 26.40 2.86 0.32
C ASP A 3 24.93 2.77 -0.13
N THR A 4 24.23 1.74 0.33
CA THR A 4 22.80 1.58 0.06
C THR A 4 22.06 2.67 0.82
N PRO A 5 21.27 3.53 0.18
CA PRO A 5 20.59 4.62 0.86
C PRO A 5 19.60 4.07 1.91
N ILE A 6 19.55 4.70 3.07
CA ILE A 6 18.68 4.32 4.20
C ILE A 6 17.21 4.40 3.81
N VAL A 7 16.86 5.45 3.06
CA VAL A 7 15.54 5.62 2.41
C VAL A 7 15.80 5.83 0.93
N ARG A 8 15.13 5.06 0.08
CA ARG A 8 15.29 5.16 -1.37
C ARG A 8 14.53 6.37 -1.91
N GLN A 9 15.24 7.19 -2.65
CA GLN A 9 14.63 8.22 -3.49
C GLN A 9 14.24 7.61 -4.84
N VAL A 10 13.16 8.07 -5.41
CA VAL A 10 12.81 7.81 -6.81
C VAL A 10 13.82 8.54 -7.70
N ARG A 11 14.23 7.93 -8.81
CA ARG A 11 15.27 8.48 -9.70
C ARG A 11 14.80 9.61 -10.63
N HIS A 12 13.53 9.99 -10.53
CA HIS A 12 12.94 11.08 -11.29
C HIS A 12 12.20 12.02 -10.34
N ASP A 13 11.82 13.20 -10.81
CA ASP A 13 10.97 14.11 -10.05
C ASP A 13 9.58 13.49 -9.84
N ILE A 14 9.31 13.09 -8.60
CA ILE A 14 8.04 12.50 -8.19
C ILE A 14 6.88 13.49 -8.18
N ASN A 15 7.15 14.78 -8.32
CA ASN A 15 6.13 15.81 -8.45
C ASN A 15 5.67 15.98 -9.92
N ALA A 16 6.54 15.65 -10.87
CA ALA A 16 6.22 15.66 -12.29
C ALA A 16 5.66 14.32 -12.77
N LYS A 17 6.14 13.19 -12.19
CA LYS A 17 5.77 11.86 -12.64
C LYS A 17 5.56 10.91 -11.46
N PRO A 18 4.44 10.14 -11.38
CA PRO A 18 4.25 9.17 -10.33
C PRO A 18 5.24 8.00 -10.47
N PHE A 19 5.63 7.41 -9.36
CA PHE A 19 6.36 6.14 -9.33
C PHE A 19 5.43 4.95 -9.55
N ILE A 20 4.17 5.07 -9.05
CA ILE A 20 3.16 4.03 -9.13
C ILE A 20 1.80 4.67 -9.45
N ALA A 21 1.09 4.09 -10.41
CA ALA A 21 -0.29 4.37 -10.75
C ALA A 21 -1.14 3.15 -10.41
N ILE A 22 -2.09 3.31 -9.51
CA ILE A 22 -3.03 2.25 -9.15
C ILE A 22 -4.35 2.54 -9.85
N TRP A 23 -4.83 1.58 -10.63
CA TRP A 23 -6.10 1.67 -11.31
C TRP A 23 -7.07 0.63 -10.75
N GLU A 24 -8.14 1.11 -10.13
CA GLU A 24 -9.30 0.33 -9.73
C GLU A 24 -10.13 0.07 -11.00
N VAL A 25 -9.85 -1.06 -11.66
CA VAL A 25 -10.46 -1.36 -12.97
C VAL A 25 -11.95 -1.68 -12.88
N THR A 26 -12.45 -2.05 -11.70
CA THR A 26 -13.86 -2.33 -11.42
C THR A 26 -14.15 -2.24 -9.92
N ARG A 27 -15.39 -2.01 -9.54
CA ARG A 27 -15.88 -2.19 -8.16
C ARG A 27 -16.51 -3.55 -7.92
N ALA A 28 -16.69 -4.37 -8.95
CA ALA A 28 -17.24 -5.71 -8.80
C ALA A 28 -16.32 -6.58 -7.95
N CYS A 29 -16.89 -7.32 -7.00
CA CYS A 29 -16.18 -8.28 -6.15
C CYS A 29 -17.17 -9.22 -5.49
N GLN A 30 -16.81 -10.50 -5.37
CA GLN A 30 -17.63 -11.50 -4.68
C GLN A 30 -17.40 -11.50 -3.15
N LEU A 31 -16.40 -10.76 -2.65
CA LEU A 31 -16.10 -10.66 -1.22
C LEU A 31 -16.73 -9.43 -0.58
N VAL A 32 -17.05 -9.54 0.70
CA VAL A 32 -17.65 -8.46 1.51
C VAL A 32 -16.71 -8.02 2.65
N CYS A 33 -15.43 -7.82 2.31
CA CYS A 33 -14.38 -7.50 3.27
C CYS A 33 -14.75 -6.34 4.19
N LYS A 34 -14.54 -6.51 5.51
CA LYS A 34 -14.89 -5.51 6.54
C LYS A 34 -14.06 -4.23 6.47
N HIS A 35 -12.86 -4.29 5.90
CA HIS A 35 -11.96 -3.14 5.69
C HIS A 35 -11.99 -2.59 4.26
N CYS A 36 -12.98 -2.98 3.45
CA CYS A 36 -13.03 -2.58 2.05
C CYS A 36 -13.15 -1.06 1.91
N ARG A 37 -12.11 -0.48 1.31
CA ARG A 37 -12.04 0.94 0.97
C ARG A 37 -13.03 1.32 -0.13
N ALA A 38 -13.14 0.45 -1.15
CA ALA A 38 -13.90 0.70 -2.36
C ALA A 38 -15.42 0.55 -2.15
N ASP A 39 -15.85 -0.01 -1.01
CA ASP A 39 -17.23 -0.43 -0.83
C ASP A 39 -17.70 -1.29 -2.02
N ALA A 40 -16.90 -2.31 -2.33
CA ALA A 40 -17.11 -3.19 -3.47
C ALA A 40 -18.48 -3.86 -3.41
N GLN A 41 -19.06 -4.11 -4.57
CA GLN A 41 -20.38 -4.69 -4.80
C GLN A 41 -20.29 -5.87 -5.77
N HIS A 42 -21.33 -6.69 -5.89
CA HIS A 42 -21.29 -7.90 -6.71
C HIS A 42 -21.22 -7.59 -8.21
N GLU A 43 -21.86 -6.54 -8.66
CA GLU A 43 -21.94 -6.16 -10.07
C GLU A 43 -21.02 -4.97 -10.40
N PRO A 44 -20.56 -4.86 -11.65
CA PRO A 44 -19.85 -3.67 -12.12
C PRO A 44 -20.68 -2.40 -11.95
N ALA A 45 -20.03 -1.32 -11.51
CA ALA A 45 -20.71 -0.04 -11.39
C ALA A 45 -21.05 0.54 -12.77
N PRO A 46 -22.21 1.19 -12.94
CA PRO A 46 -22.53 1.91 -14.17
C PRO A 46 -21.46 2.98 -14.49
N GLY A 47 -21.12 3.13 -15.77
CA GLY A 47 -20.15 4.12 -16.23
C GLY A 47 -18.68 3.73 -16.04
N GLN A 48 -18.40 2.50 -15.59
CA GLN A 48 -17.05 1.95 -15.55
C GLN A 48 -16.33 2.18 -16.90
N LEU A 49 -15.03 2.47 -16.86
CA LEU A 49 -14.20 2.62 -18.05
C LEU A 49 -14.35 1.40 -18.97
N THR A 50 -14.72 1.64 -20.22
CA THR A 50 -14.71 0.64 -21.28
C THR A 50 -13.31 0.15 -21.59
N THR A 51 -13.17 -0.94 -22.34
CA THR A 51 -11.85 -1.41 -22.82
C THR A 51 -11.11 -0.32 -23.59
N ALA A 52 -11.80 0.41 -24.46
CA ALA A 52 -11.20 1.51 -25.24
C ALA A 52 -10.71 2.66 -24.34
N GLU A 53 -11.52 3.09 -23.36
CA GLU A 53 -11.14 4.14 -22.41
C GLU A 53 -9.99 3.66 -21.49
N GLY A 54 -9.98 2.36 -21.12
CA GLY A 54 -8.86 1.76 -20.38
C GLY A 54 -7.57 1.75 -21.18
N LYS A 55 -7.61 1.42 -22.47
CA LYS A 55 -6.45 1.53 -23.37
C LYS A 55 -5.97 2.97 -23.50
N ALA A 56 -6.88 3.93 -23.64
CA ALA A 56 -6.51 5.37 -23.69
C ALA A 56 -5.83 5.84 -22.37
N LEU A 57 -6.26 5.33 -21.23
CA LEU A 57 -5.55 5.58 -19.95
C LEU A 57 -4.14 4.99 -19.99
N LEU A 58 -3.97 3.76 -20.47
CA LEU A 58 -2.65 3.12 -20.57
C LEU A 58 -1.75 3.86 -21.57
N ASP A 59 -2.28 4.35 -22.70
CA ASP A 59 -1.57 5.23 -23.63
C ASP A 59 -1.09 6.50 -22.92
N SER A 60 -1.97 7.14 -22.15
CA SER A 60 -1.64 8.34 -21.38
C SER A 60 -0.49 8.08 -20.38
N ILE A 61 -0.50 6.93 -19.68
CA ILE A 61 0.60 6.54 -18.78
C ILE A 61 1.88 6.26 -19.58
N ALA A 62 1.78 5.67 -20.75
CA ALA A 62 2.92 5.34 -21.60
C ALA A 62 3.64 6.58 -22.19
N THR A 63 3.02 7.76 -22.17
CA THR A 63 3.66 9.02 -22.57
C THR A 63 4.77 9.48 -21.62
N TYR A 64 4.77 9.01 -20.37
CA TYR A 64 5.87 9.31 -19.44
C TYR A 64 7.20 8.74 -19.92
N ASP A 65 8.28 9.49 -19.72
CA ASP A 65 9.64 9.02 -19.95
C ASP A 65 10.00 7.80 -19.10
N LYS A 66 10.93 6.99 -19.60
CA LYS A 66 11.46 5.84 -18.82
C LYS A 66 12.32 6.32 -17.63
N PRO A 67 12.26 5.62 -16.48
CA PRO A 67 11.37 4.52 -16.17
C PRO A 67 9.92 5.01 -16.01
N ARG A 68 8.99 4.34 -16.66
CA ARG A 68 7.56 4.63 -16.57
C ARG A 68 6.99 4.22 -15.20
N PRO A 69 5.85 4.78 -14.79
CA PRO A 69 5.14 4.33 -13.58
C PRO A 69 4.86 2.81 -13.61
N ILE A 70 4.94 2.19 -12.45
CA ILE A 70 4.40 0.83 -12.28
C ILE A 70 2.88 0.97 -12.27
N VAL A 71 2.19 0.20 -13.11
CA VAL A 71 0.73 0.16 -13.14
C VAL A 71 0.24 -1.05 -12.35
N VAL A 72 -0.65 -0.81 -11.38
CA VAL A 72 -1.28 -1.88 -10.61
C VAL A 72 -2.76 -1.93 -10.95
N LEU A 73 -3.19 -3.01 -11.57
CA LEU A 73 -4.60 -3.28 -11.82
C LEU A 73 -5.20 -3.92 -10.57
N THR A 74 -6.15 -3.23 -9.97
CA THR A 74 -6.86 -3.63 -8.75
C THR A 74 -8.36 -3.36 -8.93
N GLY A 75 -9.12 -3.41 -7.86
CA GLY A 75 -10.54 -3.09 -7.92
C GLY A 75 -11.26 -3.48 -6.65
N GLY A 76 -12.50 -3.88 -6.82
CA GLY A 76 -13.11 -4.90 -6.00
C GLY A 76 -12.32 -6.19 -6.20
N ASP A 77 -12.51 -6.81 -7.37
CA ASP A 77 -11.63 -7.87 -7.87
C ASP A 77 -11.39 -7.63 -9.37
N PRO A 78 -10.14 -7.37 -9.82
CA PRO A 78 -9.86 -7.14 -11.23
C PRO A 78 -10.23 -8.36 -12.10
N PHE A 79 -10.29 -9.57 -11.55
CA PHE A 79 -10.72 -10.79 -12.26
C PHE A 79 -12.21 -10.82 -12.58
N GLU A 80 -13.01 -9.89 -12.07
CA GLU A 80 -14.40 -9.68 -12.49
C GLU A 80 -14.51 -9.00 -13.87
N ARG A 81 -13.44 -8.36 -14.37
CA ARG A 81 -13.40 -7.82 -15.74
C ARG A 81 -13.13 -8.92 -16.75
N GLY A 82 -13.95 -8.96 -17.81
CA GLY A 82 -13.80 -9.94 -18.90
C GLY A 82 -12.65 -9.58 -19.87
N ASP A 83 -12.19 -8.33 -19.89
CA ASP A 83 -11.12 -7.80 -20.73
C ASP A 83 -9.79 -7.56 -19.97
N LEU A 84 -9.61 -8.18 -18.80
CA LEU A 84 -8.42 -7.99 -17.97
C LEU A 84 -7.13 -8.42 -18.70
N GLU A 85 -7.18 -9.56 -19.37
CA GLU A 85 -6.07 -10.11 -20.16
C GLU A 85 -5.72 -9.17 -21.31
N GLU A 86 -6.73 -8.65 -22.05
CA GLU A 86 -6.56 -7.72 -23.16
C GLU A 86 -5.94 -6.39 -22.70
N LEU A 87 -6.40 -5.83 -21.59
CA LEU A 87 -5.84 -4.60 -21.01
C LEU A 87 -4.39 -4.82 -20.51
N THR A 88 -4.10 -6.00 -19.95
CA THR A 88 -2.75 -6.36 -19.51
C THR A 88 -1.79 -6.47 -20.68
N GLU A 89 -2.18 -7.21 -21.74
CA GLU A 89 -1.41 -7.35 -22.98
C GLU A 89 -1.14 -6.00 -23.62
N TYR A 90 -2.18 -5.18 -23.75
CA TYR A 90 -2.04 -3.84 -24.31
C TYR A 90 -1.04 -2.98 -23.51
N GLY A 91 -1.18 -2.94 -22.18
CA GLY A 91 -0.28 -2.18 -21.33
C GLY A 91 1.18 -2.66 -21.41
N THR A 92 1.40 -3.98 -21.45
CA THR A 92 2.75 -4.55 -21.57
C THR A 92 3.35 -4.32 -22.95
N SER A 93 2.55 -4.34 -24.03
CA SER A 93 2.99 -4.00 -25.37
C SER A 93 3.50 -2.56 -25.49
N LEU A 94 2.92 -1.64 -24.71
CA LEU A 94 3.40 -0.27 -24.58
C LEU A 94 4.69 -0.16 -23.73
N GLY A 95 5.18 -1.26 -23.16
CA GLY A 95 6.35 -1.29 -22.27
C GLY A 95 6.06 -0.79 -20.85
N LEU A 96 4.81 -0.86 -20.40
CA LEU A 96 4.43 -0.63 -19.01
C LEU A 96 4.71 -1.88 -18.16
N ASN A 97 5.06 -1.65 -16.90
CA ASN A 97 5.18 -2.73 -15.93
C ASN A 97 3.83 -2.94 -15.25
N ILE A 98 3.09 -3.95 -15.69
CA ILE A 98 1.76 -4.28 -15.17
C ILE A 98 1.88 -5.27 -14.02
N SER A 99 1.23 -4.95 -12.90
CA SER A 99 1.10 -5.79 -11.71
C SER A 99 -0.38 -5.94 -11.35
N LEU A 100 -0.73 -7.04 -10.70
CA LEU A 100 -2.11 -7.39 -10.39
C LEU A 100 -2.33 -7.44 -8.87
N SER A 101 -3.50 -6.99 -8.42
CA SER A 101 -3.93 -7.10 -7.03
C SER A 101 -5.36 -7.65 -6.95
N PRO A 102 -5.54 -8.96 -7.20
CA PRO A 102 -6.85 -9.61 -7.16
C PRO A 102 -7.35 -9.86 -5.74
N SER A 103 -8.64 -10.14 -5.63
CA SER A 103 -9.23 -10.87 -4.52
C SER A 103 -9.14 -12.38 -4.79
N VAL A 104 -9.11 -13.18 -3.70
CA VAL A 104 -9.07 -14.63 -3.84
C VAL A 104 -10.52 -15.15 -3.95
N THR A 105 -11.08 -15.01 -5.16
CA THR A 105 -12.41 -15.48 -5.55
C THR A 105 -12.30 -16.74 -6.42
N PRO A 106 -13.40 -17.44 -6.72
CA PRO A 106 -13.39 -18.56 -7.68
C PRO A 106 -12.89 -18.18 -9.08
N ARG A 107 -12.91 -16.89 -9.45
CA ARG A 107 -12.39 -16.40 -10.74
C ARG A 107 -10.87 -16.37 -10.84
N LEU A 108 -10.17 -16.41 -9.71
CA LEU A 108 -8.72 -16.50 -9.66
C LEU A 108 -8.32 -17.97 -9.86
N THR A 109 -8.01 -18.36 -11.09
CA THR A 109 -7.65 -19.73 -11.48
C THR A 109 -6.22 -19.80 -12.02
N ARG A 110 -5.61 -20.99 -12.00
CA ARG A 110 -4.29 -21.24 -12.58
C ARG A 110 -4.24 -20.82 -14.05
N GLU A 111 -5.25 -21.23 -14.82
CA GLU A 111 -5.34 -20.93 -16.26
C GLU A 111 -5.29 -19.42 -16.54
N ARG A 112 -6.09 -18.62 -15.82
CA ARG A 112 -6.08 -17.16 -15.98
C ARG A 112 -4.74 -16.54 -15.54
N LEU A 113 -4.12 -17.09 -14.49
CA LEU A 113 -2.79 -16.64 -14.07
C LEU A 113 -1.73 -16.93 -15.14
N GLU A 114 -1.75 -18.11 -15.74
CA GLU A 114 -0.86 -18.48 -16.84
C GLU A 114 -1.07 -17.56 -18.05
N GLY A 115 -2.32 -17.29 -18.43
CA GLY A 115 -2.66 -16.34 -19.49
C GLY A 115 -2.13 -14.94 -19.22
N LEU A 116 -2.38 -14.39 -18.03
CA LEU A 116 -1.88 -13.08 -17.62
C LEU A 116 -0.35 -13.01 -17.54
N LYS A 117 0.29 -14.11 -17.14
CA LYS A 117 1.75 -14.22 -17.16
C LYS A 117 2.30 -14.23 -18.56
N ALA A 118 1.67 -14.96 -19.48
CA ALA A 118 2.06 -15.05 -20.89
C ALA A 118 2.02 -13.70 -21.59
N VAL A 119 1.02 -12.85 -21.28
CA VAL A 119 0.91 -11.48 -21.81
C VAL A 119 1.74 -10.44 -21.04
N GLY A 120 2.61 -10.87 -20.12
CA GLY A 120 3.67 -10.05 -19.54
C GLY A 120 3.40 -9.44 -18.16
N ALA A 121 2.33 -9.80 -17.46
CA ALA A 121 2.16 -9.40 -16.08
C ALA A 121 3.33 -9.87 -15.21
N SER A 122 3.89 -8.98 -14.37
CA SER A 122 5.20 -9.20 -13.73
C SER A 122 5.12 -9.60 -12.26
N ALA A 123 4.14 -9.09 -11.54
CA ALA A 123 3.96 -9.31 -10.12
C ALA A 123 2.49 -9.40 -9.76
N LEU A 124 2.20 -10.09 -8.67
CA LEU A 124 0.86 -10.25 -8.14
C LEU A 124 0.88 -10.13 -6.63
N SER A 125 -0.12 -9.44 -6.08
CA SER A 125 -0.30 -9.36 -4.63
C SER A 125 -1.56 -10.10 -4.21
N LEU A 126 -1.44 -10.94 -3.19
CA LEU A 126 -2.57 -11.54 -2.49
C LEU A 126 -2.71 -10.90 -1.11
N SER A 127 -3.91 -10.93 -0.59
CA SER A 127 -4.17 -10.35 0.72
C SER A 127 -4.31 -11.46 1.78
N LEU A 128 -3.62 -11.28 2.92
CA LEU A 128 -3.70 -12.16 4.08
C LEU A 128 -3.76 -11.31 5.35
N ASP A 129 -4.93 -11.20 5.99
CA ASP A 129 -5.17 -10.30 7.14
C ASP A 129 -5.25 -11.03 8.49
N GLY A 130 -5.06 -12.34 8.52
CA GLY A 130 -5.01 -13.17 9.71
C GLY A 130 -4.04 -14.33 9.54
N ALA A 131 -3.42 -14.77 10.62
CA ALA A 131 -2.56 -15.95 10.63
C ALA A 131 -3.37 -17.26 10.65
N THR A 132 -4.67 -17.16 10.93
CA THR A 132 -5.63 -18.27 11.01
C THR A 132 -6.83 -18.03 10.10
N ALA A 133 -7.54 -19.09 9.74
CA ALA A 133 -8.79 -19.01 8.99
C ALA A 133 -9.83 -18.14 9.74
N ALA A 134 -9.94 -18.29 11.06
CA ALA A 134 -10.90 -17.52 11.85
C ALA A 134 -10.72 -16.02 11.70
N THR A 135 -9.49 -15.53 11.78
CA THR A 135 -9.19 -14.10 11.67
C THR A 135 -9.27 -13.62 10.22
N HIS A 136 -8.67 -14.36 9.29
CA HIS A 136 -8.65 -13.94 7.89
C HIS A 136 -10.05 -13.92 7.28
N ASP A 137 -10.82 -15.01 7.44
CA ASP A 137 -12.17 -15.13 6.90
C ASP A 137 -13.12 -14.09 7.50
N TYR A 138 -12.95 -13.78 8.81
CA TYR A 138 -13.67 -12.67 9.44
C TYR A 138 -13.43 -11.33 8.73
N PHE A 139 -12.15 -11.02 8.38
CA PHE A 139 -11.81 -9.80 7.65
C PHE A 139 -12.38 -9.80 6.23
N ARG A 140 -12.34 -10.95 5.55
CA ARG A 140 -12.82 -11.09 4.17
C ARG A 140 -14.34 -11.20 4.06
N GLY A 141 -15.02 -11.51 5.17
CA GLY A 141 -16.46 -11.70 5.22
C GLY A 141 -16.93 -12.95 4.49
N PHE A 142 -16.05 -13.93 4.28
CA PHE A 142 -16.35 -15.16 3.57
C PHE A 142 -15.47 -16.31 4.07
N SER A 143 -16.11 -17.42 4.48
CA SER A 143 -15.41 -18.61 4.97
C SER A 143 -14.63 -19.33 3.85
N GLY A 144 -13.45 -19.89 4.23
CA GLY A 144 -12.59 -20.63 3.31
C GLY A 144 -11.64 -19.76 2.48
N THR A 145 -11.69 -18.42 2.64
CA THR A 145 -10.77 -17.54 1.93
C THR A 145 -9.34 -17.70 2.40
N PHE A 146 -9.12 -18.08 3.66
CA PHE A 146 -7.78 -18.35 4.19
C PHE A 146 -7.09 -19.50 3.45
N ASP A 147 -7.73 -20.67 3.45
CA ASP A 147 -7.18 -21.87 2.81
C ASP A 147 -6.98 -21.64 1.30
N ARG A 148 -7.95 -20.98 0.67
CA ARG A 148 -7.84 -20.62 -0.73
C ARG A 148 -6.70 -19.63 -1.00
N THR A 149 -6.42 -18.69 -0.09
CA THR A 149 -5.30 -17.75 -0.23
C THR A 149 -3.96 -18.48 -0.13
N VAL A 150 -3.83 -19.46 0.78
CA VAL A 150 -2.63 -20.29 0.90
C VAL A 150 -2.40 -21.10 -0.37
N GLU A 151 -3.43 -21.81 -0.86
CA GLU A 151 -3.39 -22.55 -2.13
C GLU A 151 -2.98 -21.65 -3.31
N MET A 152 -3.62 -20.49 -3.44
CA MET A 152 -3.34 -19.58 -4.55
C MET A 152 -1.95 -18.96 -4.47
N ALA A 153 -1.36 -18.78 -3.29
CA ALA A 153 0.01 -18.31 -3.15
C ALA A 153 1.02 -19.30 -3.76
N GLU A 154 0.81 -20.61 -3.57
CA GLU A 154 1.61 -21.66 -4.21
C GLU A 154 1.45 -21.60 -5.73
N ILE A 155 0.22 -21.54 -6.24
CA ILE A 155 -0.06 -21.46 -7.69
C ILE A 155 0.59 -20.22 -8.30
N VAL A 156 0.49 -19.06 -7.65
CA VAL A 156 1.07 -17.77 -8.11
C VAL A 156 2.60 -17.88 -8.23
N THR A 157 3.25 -18.54 -7.27
CA THR A 157 4.71 -18.75 -7.31
C THR A 157 5.13 -19.77 -8.36
N ASP A 158 4.36 -20.85 -8.52
CA ASP A 158 4.59 -21.88 -9.54
C ASP A 158 4.50 -21.32 -10.97
N VAL A 159 3.48 -20.48 -11.22
CA VAL A 159 3.29 -19.77 -12.50
C VAL A 159 4.43 -18.74 -12.74
N GLY A 160 5.24 -18.45 -11.73
CA GLY A 160 6.42 -17.60 -11.84
C GLY A 160 6.14 -16.11 -11.65
N PHE A 161 5.07 -15.73 -10.94
CA PHE A 161 4.86 -14.36 -10.50
C PHE A 161 5.76 -14.02 -9.29
N ARG A 162 6.10 -12.76 -9.18
CA ARG A 162 6.67 -12.21 -7.94
C ARG A 162 5.55 -11.98 -6.95
N LEU A 163 5.41 -12.88 -5.99
CA LEU A 163 4.37 -12.80 -4.97
C LEU A 163 4.65 -11.68 -3.96
N GLN A 164 3.66 -10.83 -3.73
CA GLN A 164 3.56 -9.90 -2.60
C GLN A 164 2.38 -10.32 -1.73
N ILE A 165 2.55 -10.26 -0.41
CA ILE A 165 1.43 -10.39 0.51
C ILE A 165 1.07 -9.02 1.08
N ASN A 166 -0.21 -8.68 1.07
CA ASN A 166 -0.78 -7.48 1.67
C ASN A 166 -1.51 -7.88 2.96
N SER A 167 -1.23 -7.19 4.07
CA SER A 167 -1.93 -7.42 5.34
C SER A 167 -2.35 -6.10 5.95
N THR A 168 -3.63 -5.94 6.27
CA THR A 168 -4.14 -4.78 7.00
C THR A 168 -4.05 -5.06 8.50
N ILE A 169 -3.29 -4.24 9.22
CA ILE A 169 -3.10 -4.35 10.66
C ILE A 169 -4.05 -3.42 11.41
N THR A 170 -4.74 -3.99 12.38
CA THR A 170 -5.72 -3.35 13.26
C THR A 170 -5.47 -3.77 14.71
N SER A 171 -6.17 -3.18 15.67
CA SER A 171 -6.11 -3.63 17.07
C SER A 171 -6.55 -5.09 17.27
N ASN A 172 -7.37 -5.61 16.35
CA ASN A 172 -7.93 -6.96 16.45
C ASN A 172 -6.97 -8.06 15.98
N ASN A 173 -6.01 -7.76 15.11
CA ASN A 173 -5.11 -8.76 14.52
C ASN A 173 -3.61 -8.48 14.73
N VAL A 174 -3.24 -7.34 15.28
CA VAL A 174 -1.81 -6.97 15.41
C VAL A 174 -1.01 -8.01 16.21
N LYS A 175 -1.59 -8.66 17.20
CA LYS A 175 -0.93 -9.72 17.97
C LYS A 175 -0.67 -10.99 17.16
N GLU A 176 -1.36 -11.18 16.05
CA GLU A 176 -1.07 -12.25 15.09
C GLU A 176 0.08 -11.91 14.12
N ALA A 177 0.60 -10.68 14.12
CA ALA A 177 1.60 -10.25 13.16
C ALA A 177 2.88 -11.14 13.12
N PRO A 178 3.40 -11.70 14.22
CA PRO A 178 4.51 -12.67 14.16
C PRO A 178 4.15 -13.97 13.43
N ALA A 179 2.96 -14.48 13.66
CA ALA A 179 2.47 -15.67 12.96
C ALA A 179 2.15 -15.39 11.50
N LEU A 180 1.62 -14.19 11.17
CA LEU A 180 1.48 -13.70 9.79
C LEU A 180 2.83 -13.62 9.09
N LEU A 181 3.86 -13.08 9.75
CA LEU A 181 5.23 -13.05 9.22
C LEU A 181 5.71 -14.45 8.84
N LYS A 182 5.49 -15.43 9.71
CA LYS A 182 5.83 -16.82 9.42
C LYS A 182 5.11 -17.32 8.17
N ARG A 183 3.79 -17.10 8.06
CA ARG A 183 3.01 -17.47 6.87
C ARG A 183 3.53 -16.81 5.59
N VAL A 184 3.85 -15.52 5.64
CA VAL A 184 4.40 -14.76 4.51
C VAL A 184 5.73 -15.33 4.02
N ILE A 185 6.59 -15.75 4.97
CA ILE A 185 7.86 -16.42 4.67
C ILE A 185 7.62 -17.81 4.06
N ASP A 186 6.75 -18.61 4.67
CA ASP A 186 6.42 -19.97 4.22
C ASP A 186 5.81 -19.97 2.80
N MET A 187 5.01 -18.95 2.45
CA MET A 187 4.46 -18.73 1.11
C MET A 187 5.51 -18.28 0.08
N GLY A 188 6.76 -18.06 0.46
CA GLY A 188 7.82 -17.60 -0.45
C GLY A 188 7.65 -16.18 -0.98
N ALA A 189 6.86 -15.35 -0.30
CA ALA A 189 6.60 -13.96 -0.70
C ALA A 189 7.90 -13.14 -0.78
N LYS A 190 8.03 -12.36 -1.85
CA LYS A 190 9.20 -11.50 -2.07
C LYS A 190 9.05 -10.15 -1.36
N LEU A 191 7.84 -9.81 -0.95
CA LEU A 191 7.51 -8.55 -0.27
C LEU A 191 6.28 -8.74 0.62
N TRP A 192 6.38 -8.31 1.86
CA TRP A 192 5.23 -8.13 2.74
C TRP A 192 4.87 -6.65 2.82
N SER A 193 3.67 -6.30 2.35
CA SER A 193 3.14 -4.94 2.40
C SER A 193 2.15 -4.84 3.56
N VAL A 194 2.57 -4.17 4.62
CA VAL A 194 1.76 -3.96 5.83
C VAL A 194 1.00 -2.66 5.71
N PHE A 195 -0.32 -2.76 5.67
CA PHE A 195 -1.25 -1.62 5.63
C PHE A 195 -1.66 -1.27 7.05
N PHE A 196 -1.46 -0.03 7.42
CA PHE A 196 -2.04 0.50 8.65
C PHE A 196 -3.44 1.03 8.34
N LEU A 197 -4.43 0.55 9.08
CA LEU A 197 -5.84 0.89 8.83
C LEU A 197 -6.07 2.40 8.76
N VAL A 198 -6.68 2.85 7.67
CA VAL A 198 -7.30 4.17 7.56
C VAL A 198 -8.80 3.98 7.78
N PRO A 199 -9.43 4.71 8.72
CA PRO A 199 -10.87 4.56 8.98
C PRO A 199 -11.71 5.21 7.85
N THR A 200 -11.83 4.48 6.73
CA THR A 200 -12.61 4.88 5.54
C THR A 200 -13.37 3.69 4.98
N GLY A 201 -14.41 3.95 4.21
CA GLY A 201 -15.28 2.89 3.67
C GLY A 201 -15.83 1.99 4.78
N ARG A 202 -15.89 0.68 4.54
CA ARG A 202 -16.33 -0.29 5.56
C ARG A 202 -15.34 -0.43 6.73
N GLY A 203 -14.11 0.05 6.57
CA GLY A 203 -13.09 0.00 7.62
C GLY A 203 -13.31 0.92 8.82
N THR A 204 -14.29 1.83 8.77
CA THR A 204 -14.62 2.75 9.88
C THR A 204 -15.05 2.02 11.17
N GLY A 205 -15.60 0.81 11.03
CA GLY A 205 -16.00 -0.04 12.18
C GLY A 205 -14.87 -0.89 12.79
N LEU A 206 -13.66 -0.83 12.24
CA LEU A 206 -12.52 -1.59 12.73
C LEU A 206 -11.63 -0.71 13.63
N GLY A 207 -11.04 -1.31 14.68
CA GLY A 207 -10.13 -0.62 15.59
C GLY A 207 -8.77 -0.33 14.93
N ALA A 208 -8.44 0.93 14.73
CA ALA A 208 -7.08 1.34 14.37
C ALA A 208 -6.16 1.23 15.59
N LEU A 209 -4.87 0.97 15.33
CA LEU A 209 -3.85 1.05 16.39
C LEU A 209 -3.75 2.50 16.89
N ASN A 210 -3.60 2.66 18.20
CA ASN A 210 -3.26 3.96 18.78
C ASN A 210 -1.83 4.38 18.38
N PRO A 211 -1.43 5.65 18.60
CA PRO A 211 -0.11 6.13 18.17
C PRO A 211 1.08 5.35 18.74
N LEU A 212 1.01 4.89 19.98
CA LEU A 212 2.09 4.13 20.62
C LEU A 212 2.16 2.70 20.10
N GLU A 213 1.03 2.03 19.98
CA GLU A 213 0.95 0.69 19.36
C GLU A 213 1.46 0.71 17.91
N ARG A 214 1.16 1.79 17.18
CA ARG A 214 1.62 1.96 15.81
C ARG A 214 3.13 2.16 15.75
N GLU A 215 3.70 2.89 16.69
CA GLU A 215 5.15 3.06 16.86
C GLU A 215 5.83 1.72 17.19
N ASP A 216 5.26 0.96 18.13
CA ASP A 216 5.69 -0.38 18.51
C ASP A 216 5.71 -1.34 17.30
N ALA A 217 4.59 -1.41 16.58
CA ALA A 217 4.46 -2.28 15.42
C ALA A 217 5.46 -1.92 14.31
N MET A 218 5.70 -0.63 14.05
CA MET A 218 6.65 -0.19 13.02
C MET A 218 8.11 -0.45 13.41
N ASN A 219 8.49 -0.31 14.70
CA ASN A 219 9.81 -0.68 15.18
C ASN A 219 10.03 -2.19 15.09
N TRP A 220 9.03 -2.99 15.46
CA TRP A 220 9.06 -4.43 15.27
C TRP A 220 9.22 -4.81 13.78
N LEU A 221 8.47 -4.17 12.86
CA LEU A 221 8.62 -4.37 11.42
C LEU A 221 10.03 -4.05 10.93
N HIS A 222 10.68 -3.03 11.51
CA HIS A 222 12.09 -2.74 11.22
C HIS A 222 12.98 -3.93 11.60
N ASP A 223 12.81 -4.47 12.80
CA ASP A 223 13.67 -5.54 13.31
C ASP A 223 13.51 -6.86 12.55
N VAL A 224 12.31 -7.15 12.05
CA VAL A 224 12.05 -8.35 11.23
C VAL A 224 12.29 -8.14 9.72
N SER A 225 12.70 -6.94 9.30
CA SER A 225 12.90 -6.59 7.88
C SER A 225 14.06 -7.33 7.19
N ASN A 226 14.93 -7.97 7.98
CA ASN A 226 15.96 -8.89 7.51
C ASN A 226 15.42 -10.28 7.14
N ARG A 227 14.22 -10.67 7.60
CA ARG A 227 13.57 -11.96 7.30
C ARG A 227 12.79 -11.92 5.98
N VAL A 228 12.07 -10.83 5.74
CA VAL A 228 11.31 -10.56 4.50
C VAL A 228 11.38 -9.08 4.14
N ALA A 229 11.27 -8.73 2.84
CA ALA A 229 11.18 -7.33 2.46
C ALA A 229 9.90 -6.71 3.01
N ILE A 230 10.02 -5.60 3.74
CA ILE A 230 8.90 -4.86 4.29
C ILE A 230 8.60 -3.62 3.44
N LYS A 231 7.30 -3.37 3.22
CA LYS A 231 6.74 -2.11 2.76
C LYS A 231 5.61 -1.74 3.70
N THR A 232 5.55 -0.48 4.15
CA THR A 232 4.39 0.03 4.86
C THR A 232 3.51 0.83 3.91
N THR A 233 2.20 0.69 4.01
CA THR A 233 1.19 1.51 3.33
C THR A 233 0.36 2.22 4.40
N GLU A 234 0.11 3.52 4.22
CA GLU A 234 -0.49 4.40 5.22
C GLU A 234 0.28 4.42 6.58
N GLY A 235 1.56 4.11 6.49
CA GLY A 235 2.53 4.11 7.60
C GLY A 235 3.84 4.77 7.19
N PRO A 236 3.86 6.04 6.70
CA PRO A 236 5.09 6.71 6.26
C PRO A 236 6.07 6.98 7.41
N GLN A 237 5.61 6.96 8.66
CA GLN A 237 6.43 7.08 9.87
C GLN A 237 7.53 6.01 9.93
N TYR A 238 7.33 4.86 9.30
CA TYR A 238 8.32 3.80 9.19
C TYR A 238 9.66 4.30 8.61
N ARG A 239 9.62 5.28 7.70
CA ARG A 239 10.85 5.88 7.12
C ARG A 239 11.67 6.62 8.17
N ARG A 240 11.00 7.36 9.07
CA ARG A 240 11.66 8.01 10.21
C ARG A 240 12.31 6.97 11.13
N ILE A 241 11.57 5.91 11.46
CA ILE A 241 12.08 4.82 12.31
C ILE A 241 13.32 4.20 11.69
N VAL A 242 13.31 3.87 10.40
CA VAL A 242 14.46 3.31 9.70
C VAL A 242 15.69 4.27 9.78
N ILE A 243 15.47 5.58 9.64
CA ILE A 243 16.53 6.59 9.77
C ILE A 243 17.07 6.63 11.22
N GLN A 244 16.21 6.66 12.22
CA GLN A 244 16.60 6.69 13.62
C GLN A 244 17.39 5.45 14.02
N ARG A 245 16.88 4.27 13.66
CA ARG A 245 17.54 2.98 13.92
C ARG A 245 18.88 2.86 13.19
N SER A 246 19.00 3.38 11.98
CA SER A 246 20.29 3.40 11.25
C SER A 246 21.36 4.30 11.87
N LYS A 247 20.93 5.28 12.67
CA LYS A 247 21.82 6.16 13.47
C LYS A 247 22.13 5.57 14.85
N GLY A 248 21.76 4.32 15.10
CA GLY A 248 21.99 3.66 16.38
C GLY A 248 21.07 4.13 17.52
N GLN A 249 19.99 4.84 17.21
CA GLN A 249 19.02 5.22 18.25
C GLN A 249 18.26 3.98 18.72
N PRO A 250 18.37 3.59 20.01
CA PRO A 250 17.65 2.43 20.51
C PRO A 250 16.15 2.71 20.58
N TYR A 251 15.38 1.66 20.58
CA TYR A 251 13.95 1.70 20.87
C TYR A 251 13.67 0.78 22.06
N GLU A 252 13.25 1.36 23.17
CA GLU A 252 12.97 0.58 24.39
C GLU A 252 11.69 -0.25 24.27
N GLY A 253 10.77 0.18 23.39
CA GLY A 253 9.52 -0.50 23.08
C GLY A 253 8.48 -0.46 24.20
N GLY A 254 7.22 -0.41 23.79
CA GLY A 254 6.06 -0.62 24.65
C GLY A 254 5.73 -2.11 24.80
N GLU A 255 4.61 -2.38 25.44
CA GLU A 255 4.14 -3.75 25.70
C GLU A 255 3.87 -4.53 24.40
N LEU A 256 3.34 -3.85 23.37
CA LEU A 256 3.10 -4.49 22.07
C LEU A 256 4.40 -4.90 21.39
N TYR A 257 5.40 -4.02 21.37
CA TYR A 257 6.71 -4.33 20.77
C TYR A 257 7.38 -5.53 21.46
N LYS A 258 7.38 -5.55 22.79
CA LYS A 258 7.93 -6.66 23.57
C LYS A 258 7.21 -7.98 23.27
N PHE A 259 5.89 -7.94 23.22
CA PHE A 259 5.08 -9.11 22.85
C PHE A 259 5.41 -9.61 21.43
N LEU A 260 5.40 -8.71 20.43
CA LEU A 260 5.67 -9.08 19.05
C LEU A 260 7.07 -9.65 18.87
N THR A 261 8.06 -9.11 19.58
CA THR A 261 9.46 -9.59 19.55
C THR A 261 9.56 -10.99 20.16
N ALA A 262 9.04 -11.18 21.36
CA ALA A 262 9.07 -12.47 22.06
C ALA A 262 8.34 -13.56 21.25
N GLU A 263 7.19 -13.23 20.68
CA GLU A 263 6.41 -14.18 19.89
C GLU A 263 7.11 -14.50 18.56
N THR A 264 7.81 -13.53 17.95
CA THR A 264 8.64 -13.76 16.76
C THR A 264 9.78 -14.73 17.07
N GLU A 265 10.48 -14.55 18.19
CA GLU A 265 11.55 -15.45 18.61
C GLU A 265 11.03 -16.86 18.88
N ARG A 266 9.88 -16.97 19.53
CA ARG A 266 9.22 -18.25 19.79
C ARG A 266 8.86 -19.01 18.51
N LEU A 267 8.34 -18.30 17.49
CA LEU A 267 7.83 -18.93 16.25
C LEU A 267 8.91 -19.17 15.19
N LEU A 268 9.91 -18.31 15.12
CA LEU A 268 10.88 -18.27 14.04
C LEU A 268 12.34 -18.42 14.49
N GLY A 269 12.59 -18.44 15.81
CA GLY A 269 13.94 -18.44 16.37
C GLY A 269 14.71 -17.14 16.07
N PRO A 270 15.99 -17.08 16.39
CA PRO A 270 16.84 -15.94 16.10
C PRO A 270 16.92 -15.68 14.60
N ALA A 271 17.04 -14.40 14.22
CA ALA A 271 17.17 -14.03 12.81
C ALA A 271 18.54 -14.45 12.29
N GLU A 272 18.56 -15.26 11.25
CA GLU A 272 19.76 -15.45 10.45
C GLU A 272 20.05 -14.16 9.67
N HIS A 273 21.20 -13.53 9.87
CA HIS A 273 21.56 -12.25 9.24
C HIS A 273 21.92 -12.39 7.74
N THR A 274 21.16 -13.17 6.99
CA THR A 274 21.45 -13.50 5.59
C THR A 274 20.94 -12.45 4.61
N ARG A 275 20.01 -11.59 5.03
CA ARG A 275 19.37 -10.65 4.13
C ARG A 275 19.55 -9.20 4.61
N ARG A 276 19.93 -8.31 3.68
CA ARG A 276 19.90 -6.86 3.94
C ARG A 276 18.45 -6.34 3.88
N PRO A 277 18.02 -5.55 4.88
CA PRO A 277 16.72 -4.88 4.83
C PRO A 277 16.53 -4.09 3.54
N ARG A 278 15.32 -4.14 2.98
CA ARG A 278 14.97 -3.31 1.82
C ARG A 278 14.68 -1.89 2.31
N PRO A 279 15.44 -0.86 1.87
CA PRO A 279 15.12 0.50 2.26
C PRO A 279 13.72 0.91 1.78
N PRO A 280 12.92 1.60 2.62
CA PRO A 280 11.61 2.09 2.21
C PRO A 280 11.73 3.15 1.11
N MET A 281 10.68 3.31 0.31
CA MET A 281 10.61 4.31 -0.75
C MET A 281 9.99 5.61 -0.22
N ALA A 282 10.59 6.75 -0.56
CA ALA A 282 10.07 8.07 -0.20
C ALA A 282 8.96 8.52 -1.17
N ILE A 283 7.79 7.86 -1.09
CA ILE A 283 6.57 8.23 -1.82
C ILE A 283 5.41 8.39 -0.85
N ASN A 284 4.47 9.28 -1.16
CA ASN A 284 3.29 9.54 -0.33
C ASN A 284 2.06 9.82 -1.21
N ALA A 285 0.88 9.98 -0.61
CA ALA A 285 -0.33 10.38 -1.31
C ALA A 285 -0.06 11.65 -2.15
N GLY A 286 -0.29 11.55 -3.46
CA GLY A 286 -0.04 12.65 -4.39
C GLY A 286 1.43 12.95 -4.72
N SER A 287 2.38 12.31 -4.04
CA SER A 287 3.81 12.46 -4.27
C SER A 287 4.44 11.11 -4.60
N GLY A 288 4.62 10.84 -5.88
CA GLY A 288 5.05 9.53 -6.39
C GLY A 288 3.92 8.49 -6.46
N PHE A 289 2.70 8.83 -6.06
CA PHE A 289 1.55 7.95 -6.01
C PHE A 289 0.34 8.62 -6.66
N VAL A 290 -0.41 7.88 -7.47
CA VAL A 290 -1.69 8.29 -8.04
C VAL A 290 -2.65 7.10 -8.05
N PHE A 291 -3.92 7.38 -7.81
CA PHE A 291 -5.00 6.41 -7.87
C PHE A 291 -6.05 6.85 -8.89
N ILE A 292 -6.49 5.93 -9.72
CA ILE A 292 -7.56 6.11 -10.72
C ILE A 292 -8.67 5.13 -10.37
N ASP A 293 -9.89 5.61 -10.21
CA ASP A 293 -11.03 4.74 -9.95
C ASP A 293 -11.63 4.15 -11.24
N HIS A 294 -12.63 3.31 -11.07
CA HIS A 294 -13.31 2.62 -12.17
C HIS A 294 -14.07 3.57 -13.12
N LEU A 295 -14.40 4.79 -12.70
CA LEU A 295 -15.04 5.81 -13.54
C LEU A 295 -14.03 6.71 -14.27
N GLY A 296 -12.74 6.54 -13.96
CA GLY A 296 -11.66 7.36 -14.47
C GLY A 296 -11.36 8.60 -13.65
N ASP A 297 -11.97 8.76 -12.48
CA ASP A 297 -11.67 9.85 -11.57
C ASP A 297 -10.31 9.61 -10.90
N VAL A 298 -9.53 10.68 -10.78
CA VAL A 298 -8.17 10.65 -10.27
C VAL A 298 -8.09 11.20 -8.87
N TYR A 299 -7.36 10.50 -8.01
CA TYR A 299 -7.15 10.82 -6.60
C TYR A 299 -5.68 10.70 -6.21
N PRO A 300 -5.23 11.41 -5.15
CA PRO A 300 -3.83 11.29 -4.68
C PRO A 300 -3.49 9.91 -4.15
N ASN A 301 -4.50 9.19 -3.64
CA ASN A 301 -4.39 7.87 -3.04
C ASN A 301 -5.79 7.26 -2.96
N GLY A 302 -5.88 5.93 -2.98
CA GLY A 302 -7.17 5.23 -2.87
C GLY A 302 -7.89 5.39 -1.52
N PHE A 303 -7.21 5.90 -0.48
CA PHE A 303 -7.79 6.19 0.83
C PHE A 303 -8.04 7.69 1.08
N LEU A 304 -7.75 8.54 0.08
CA LEU A 304 -7.91 9.99 0.18
C LEU A 304 -8.87 10.49 -0.91
N PRO A 305 -10.16 10.65 -0.60
CA PRO A 305 -11.22 10.92 -1.58
C PRO A 305 -11.23 12.38 -2.05
N MET A 306 -10.08 12.91 -2.45
CA MET A 306 -9.93 14.25 -3.01
C MET A 306 -9.84 14.18 -4.51
N HIS A 307 -10.91 14.54 -5.21
CA HIS A 307 -10.98 14.51 -6.66
C HIS A 307 -9.98 15.49 -7.29
N CYS A 308 -9.17 14.99 -8.23
CA CYS A 308 -8.09 15.74 -8.89
C CYS A 308 -8.35 16.01 -10.37
N GLY A 309 -9.27 15.30 -10.99
CA GLY A 309 -9.60 15.34 -12.42
C GLY A 309 -10.12 13.98 -12.89
N ASN A 310 -10.45 13.86 -14.19
CA ASN A 310 -10.96 12.62 -14.78
C ASN A 310 -10.24 12.33 -16.10
N VAL A 311 -9.77 11.08 -16.28
CA VAL A 311 -8.96 10.66 -17.44
C VAL A 311 -9.73 10.62 -18.76
N LYS A 312 -11.07 10.66 -18.74
CA LYS A 312 -11.89 10.83 -19.94
C LYS A 312 -11.85 12.27 -20.50
N LYS A 313 -11.40 13.24 -19.69
CA LYS A 313 -11.40 14.67 -20.03
C LYS A 313 -10.01 15.25 -20.18
N GLN A 314 -9.02 14.69 -19.49
CA GLN A 314 -7.66 15.19 -19.41
C GLN A 314 -6.68 14.01 -19.38
N THR A 315 -5.45 14.21 -19.83
CA THR A 315 -4.41 13.18 -19.70
C THR A 315 -3.99 13.01 -18.25
N LEU A 316 -3.57 11.81 -17.88
CA LEU A 316 -3.07 11.56 -16.51
C LEU A 316 -1.85 12.43 -16.17
N PRO A 317 -0.87 12.66 -17.09
CA PRO A 317 0.22 13.61 -16.84
C PRO A 317 -0.25 15.02 -16.52
N ASP A 318 -1.25 15.55 -17.24
CA ASP A 318 -1.78 16.88 -16.97
C ASP A 318 -2.45 16.98 -15.60
N ILE A 319 -3.28 16.00 -15.27
CA ILE A 319 -3.94 15.94 -13.96
C ILE A 319 -2.88 15.87 -12.85
N TYR A 320 -1.91 14.97 -12.97
CA TYR A 320 -0.89 14.74 -11.96
C TYR A 320 0.01 15.97 -11.74
N ALA A 321 0.37 16.67 -12.78
CA ALA A 321 1.23 17.86 -12.72
C ALA A 321 0.47 19.10 -12.26
N ASN A 322 -0.78 19.28 -12.67
CA ASN A 322 -1.46 20.57 -12.62
C ASN A 322 -2.57 20.68 -11.58
N SER A 323 -3.14 19.57 -11.10
CA SER A 323 -4.20 19.61 -10.10
C SER A 323 -3.77 20.35 -8.83
N PRO A 324 -4.59 21.32 -8.35
CA PRO A 324 -4.31 22.06 -7.11
C PRO A 324 -4.19 21.16 -5.89
N VAL A 325 -4.92 20.04 -5.86
CA VAL A 325 -4.88 19.06 -4.76
C VAL A 325 -3.49 18.43 -4.68
N PHE A 326 -2.94 17.95 -5.80
CA PHE A 326 -1.60 17.39 -5.84
C PHE A 326 -0.54 18.41 -5.41
N LYS A 327 -0.64 19.67 -5.91
CA LYS A 327 0.29 20.74 -5.56
C LYS A 327 0.30 21.03 -4.05
N LYS A 328 -0.88 21.14 -3.44
CA LYS A 328 -1.02 21.36 -1.99
C LYS A 328 -0.43 20.23 -1.15
N LEU A 329 -0.69 18.98 -1.52
CA LEU A 329 -0.19 17.82 -0.78
C LEU A 329 1.34 17.68 -0.84
N ARG A 330 1.96 18.18 -1.92
CA ARG A 330 3.42 18.15 -2.16
C ARG A 330 4.17 19.28 -1.46
N ASP A 331 3.48 20.29 -1.00
CA ASP A 331 4.09 21.48 -0.38
C ASP A 331 4.05 21.39 1.14
N PRO A 332 5.18 21.05 1.82
CA PRO A 332 5.23 20.97 3.26
C PRO A 332 4.92 22.28 3.99
N GLN A 333 5.07 23.43 3.30
CA GLN A 333 4.76 24.75 3.89
C GLN A 333 3.26 24.95 4.11
N GLN A 334 2.41 24.18 3.41
CA GLN A 334 0.96 24.21 3.61
C GLN A 334 0.48 23.25 4.69
N TRP A 335 1.36 22.40 5.22
CA TRP A 335 0.98 21.47 6.27
C TRP A 335 0.85 22.18 7.62
N SER A 336 0.02 21.63 8.50
CA SER A 336 -0.24 22.20 9.82
C SER A 336 0.20 21.29 10.96
N GLY A 337 0.24 21.83 12.17
CA GLY A 337 0.60 21.13 13.39
C GLY A 337 2.02 20.58 13.37
N LYS A 338 2.29 19.50 14.10
CA LYS A 338 3.65 18.97 14.26
C LYS A 338 4.33 18.49 12.96
N CYS A 339 3.55 18.13 11.91
CA CYS A 339 4.11 17.72 10.63
C CYS A 339 4.77 18.89 9.87
N SER A 340 4.29 20.13 10.04
CA SER A 340 4.83 21.31 9.34
C SER A 340 6.25 21.68 9.80
N VAL A 341 6.62 21.35 11.04
CA VAL A 341 7.92 21.67 11.65
C VAL A 341 8.78 20.41 11.91
N CYS A 342 8.34 19.27 11.37
CA CYS A 342 9.04 18.00 11.61
C CYS A 342 10.29 17.87 10.76
N GLU A 343 11.42 17.56 11.39
CA GLU A 343 12.70 17.32 10.71
C GLU A 343 12.67 16.14 9.73
N PHE A 344 11.65 15.28 9.81
CA PHE A 344 11.42 14.17 8.89
C PHE A 344 10.34 14.49 7.84
N ALA A 345 9.85 15.72 7.74
CA ALA A 345 8.75 16.09 6.84
C ALA A 345 9.03 15.68 5.39
N SER A 346 10.23 15.92 4.88
CA SER A 346 10.61 15.62 3.49
C SER A 346 10.64 14.12 3.14
N VAL A 347 10.80 13.24 4.12
CA VAL A 347 10.86 11.79 3.89
C VAL A 347 9.62 11.06 4.38
N CYS A 348 8.94 11.58 5.41
CA CYS A 348 7.77 10.98 6.04
C CYS A 348 6.48 11.66 5.60
N GLY A 349 6.28 12.90 5.97
CA GLY A 349 5.11 13.72 5.67
C GLY A 349 3.81 13.29 6.35
N GLY A 350 3.80 12.23 7.19
CA GLY A 350 2.58 11.63 7.76
C GLY A 350 1.66 10.99 6.71
N SER A 351 0.72 10.17 7.14
CA SER A 351 -0.35 9.68 6.26
C SER A 351 -1.38 10.79 6.02
N ARG A 352 -1.43 11.29 4.79
CA ARG A 352 -2.41 12.32 4.41
C ARG A 352 -3.84 11.78 4.42
N SER A 353 -3.98 10.48 4.11
CA SER A 353 -5.26 9.78 4.17
C SER A 353 -5.77 9.65 5.61
N THR A 354 -4.89 9.27 6.54
CA THR A 354 -5.25 9.17 7.97
C THR A 354 -5.53 10.56 8.55
N ALA A 355 -4.73 11.58 8.20
CA ALA A 355 -5.00 12.95 8.61
C ALA A 355 -6.40 13.39 8.17
N PHE A 356 -6.74 13.19 6.89
CA PHE A 356 -8.07 13.52 6.37
C PHE A 356 -9.18 12.72 7.06
N ALA A 357 -9.03 11.40 7.16
CA ALA A 357 -10.08 10.54 7.73
C ALA A 357 -10.40 10.87 9.20
N MET A 358 -9.39 11.33 9.98
CA MET A 358 -9.56 11.60 11.40
C MET A 358 -9.81 13.07 11.75
N THR A 359 -9.44 14.02 10.87
CA THR A 359 -9.54 15.46 11.16
C THR A 359 -10.38 16.22 10.13
N GLY A 360 -10.68 15.63 8.97
CA GLY A 360 -11.30 16.32 7.84
C GLY A 360 -10.31 17.13 6.99
N ASP A 361 -9.06 17.29 7.43
CA ASP A 361 -8.04 18.08 6.74
C ASP A 361 -6.84 17.20 6.32
N PRO A 362 -6.56 17.02 5.02
CA PRO A 362 -5.42 16.23 4.55
C PRO A 362 -4.07 16.91 4.81
N LEU A 363 -4.06 18.21 5.15
CA LEU A 363 -2.86 18.97 5.46
C LEU A 363 -2.55 18.99 6.96
N ALA A 364 -3.47 18.53 7.80
CA ALA A 364 -3.25 18.39 9.24
C ALA A 364 -2.15 17.40 9.57
N SER A 365 -1.61 17.49 10.77
CA SER A 365 -0.71 16.45 11.31
C SER A 365 -1.43 15.12 11.38
N ASP A 366 -0.70 14.05 11.04
CA ASP A 366 -1.19 12.68 11.20
C ASP A 366 -1.40 12.38 12.70
N PRO A 367 -2.68 12.17 13.15
CA PRO A 367 -2.97 11.95 14.56
C PRO A 367 -2.40 10.64 15.11
N THR A 368 -2.09 9.69 14.23
CA THR A 368 -1.56 8.36 14.61
C THR A 368 -0.04 8.33 14.75
N CYS A 369 0.65 9.46 14.61
CA CYS A 369 2.08 9.56 14.80
C CYS A 369 2.39 9.84 16.28
N ALA A 370 3.13 8.94 16.96
CA ALA A 370 3.58 9.16 18.34
C ALA A 370 4.73 10.16 18.45
N TYR A 371 5.47 10.38 17.38
CA TYR A 371 6.66 11.26 17.40
C TYR A 371 6.30 12.72 17.57
N VAL A 372 7.02 13.38 18.47
CA VAL A 372 6.91 14.82 18.72
C VAL A 372 8.22 15.50 18.33
N PRO A 373 8.26 16.29 17.23
CA PRO A 373 9.45 17.00 16.78
C PRO A 373 9.98 17.98 17.82
N GLN A 374 11.29 18.19 17.84
CA GLN A 374 11.92 19.14 18.77
C GLN A 374 11.34 20.56 18.61
N ALA A 375 11.22 21.03 17.37
CA ALA A 375 10.67 22.34 17.09
C ALA A 375 9.22 22.49 17.58
N TRP A 376 8.43 21.40 17.51
CA TRP A 376 7.04 21.42 18.04
C TRP A 376 7.00 21.57 19.56
N LYS A 377 7.90 20.88 20.29
CA LYS A 377 8.01 21.03 21.76
C LYS A 377 8.35 22.45 22.15
N GLN A 378 9.26 23.11 21.40
CA GLN A 378 9.63 24.50 21.64
C GLN A 378 8.47 25.47 21.40
N LEU A 379 7.67 25.26 20.33
CA LEU A 379 6.48 26.07 20.07
C LEU A 379 5.44 25.93 21.17
N GLN A 380 5.20 24.69 21.66
CA GLN A 380 4.25 24.46 22.74
C GLN A 380 4.71 25.05 24.10
N ALA A 381 6.01 25.13 24.33
CA ALA A 381 6.56 25.73 25.54
C ALA A 381 6.55 27.28 25.52
N ALA A 382 6.41 27.87 24.32
CA ALA A 382 6.37 29.32 24.11
C ALA A 382 4.94 29.90 24.02
N SER A 383 3.91 29.03 23.93
CA SER A 383 2.47 29.37 23.91
C SER A 383 1.84 29.18 25.28
#